data_0a96b8aaed2adbd32aebb69ccc5a64be
#
_entry.id   0a96b8aaed2adbd32aebb69ccc5a64be
#
_cell.length_a   1.000
_cell.length_b   1.000
_cell.length_c   1.000
_cell.angle_alpha   90.00
_cell.angle_beta   90.00
_cell.angle_gamma   90.00
#
_symmetry.space_group_name_H-M   'P 1'
#
loop_
_entity.id
_entity.type
_entity.pdbx_description
1 polymer ?
#
loop_
_entity_poly.entity_id
_entity_poly.type
_entity_poly.pdbx_seq_one_letter_code
_entity_poly.pdbx_strand_id
1 'polypeptide(L)'
;MNRLPPSALVFAAALSTATLTMIPATAAAQDMNIAASRLRASGVDTGSGCTTQTDPMDGRFAMDRAAWCRVMTQFAGSMIPPMLTPAGTRGVRGIYVGFESWLTGIDNDDGNAVGDAWFRAVEGDGMGSTDRSRFADSVLAWGRMNVRKGLPFGFELGTNVGYLANTSYWTLGLEIRWALWEGFREEVGWIPDLAVRGSVQTLMGDGEFNVTVPSIDLVLSEPFVVGSSVEITPSLYGQVAFVFVDSELVDITPETDTFTDCMPNPATPPRDDPSFGVPPYCTAGGAQLNDNVVFPSLRSTRVRVGGGLQIRYEWFTLLGSFMFDAAKPGDLDGDLPSDLPRQWSVAFGAGLTL
;
A
#
# COMPACT_ATOMS: atom_id res chain seq x y z
N MET A 1 -40.46 -12.62 1.14
CA MET A 1 -39.72 -11.35 1.01
C MET A 1 -39.86 -10.60 2.33
N ASN A 2 -38.91 -10.80 3.25
CA ASN A 2 -38.90 -10.09 4.52
C ASN A 2 -38.38 -8.65 4.27
N ARG A 3 -39.22 -7.67 4.56
CA ARG A 3 -38.83 -6.26 4.48
C ARG A 3 -37.90 -5.96 5.65
N LEU A 4 -36.75 -5.36 5.37
CA LEU A 4 -35.82 -4.90 6.40
C LEU A 4 -36.54 -3.92 7.36
N PRO A 5 -36.39 -4.06 8.69
CA PRO A 5 -36.97 -3.12 9.62
C PRO A 5 -36.33 -1.72 9.43
N PRO A 6 -37.11 -0.64 9.49
CA PRO A 6 -36.62 0.71 9.23
C PRO A 6 -35.50 1.18 10.17
N SER A 7 -35.39 0.58 11.35
CA SER A 7 -34.31 0.83 12.32
C SER A 7 -32.94 0.33 11.83
N ALA A 8 -32.88 -0.69 10.97
CA ALA A 8 -31.61 -1.23 10.45
C ALA A 8 -31.00 -0.30 9.37
N LEU A 9 -31.83 0.37 8.57
CA LEU A 9 -31.39 1.36 7.59
C LEU A 9 -30.79 2.62 8.25
N VAL A 10 -31.33 3.04 9.40
CA VAL A 10 -30.84 4.21 10.15
C VAL A 10 -29.47 3.89 10.77
N PHE A 11 -29.25 2.68 11.28
CA PHE A 11 -27.95 2.28 11.85
C PHE A 11 -26.85 2.13 10.79
N ALA A 12 -27.14 1.59 9.63
CA ALA A 12 -26.19 1.48 8.53
C ALA A 12 -25.80 2.86 7.96
N ALA A 13 -26.75 3.79 7.86
CA ALA A 13 -26.51 5.16 7.43
C ALA A 13 -25.71 5.96 8.47
N ALA A 14 -25.93 5.75 9.77
CA ALA A 14 -25.19 6.42 10.82
C ALA A 14 -23.73 5.93 10.95
N LEU A 15 -23.46 4.64 10.69
CA LEU A 15 -22.09 4.11 10.70
C LEU A 15 -21.30 4.54 9.47
N SER A 16 -21.94 4.61 8.30
CA SER A 16 -21.27 5.10 7.08
C SER A 16 -20.95 6.60 7.15
N THR A 17 -21.77 7.40 7.84
CA THR A 17 -21.45 8.82 8.11
C THR A 17 -20.35 8.99 9.15
N ALA A 18 -20.26 8.14 10.17
CA ALA A 18 -19.22 8.23 11.19
C ALA A 18 -17.82 7.87 10.67
N THR A 19 -17.71 6.95 9.72
CA THR A 19 -16.43 6.62 9.06
C THR A 19 -15.98 7.69 8.07
N LEU A 20 -16.90 8.39 7.43
CA LEU A 20 -16.57 9.50 6.51
C LEU A 20 -16.14 10.80 7.23
N THR A 21 -16.57 11.00 8.47
CA THR A 21 -16.18 12.20 9.24
C THR A 21 -14.84 12.07 9.97
N MET A 22 -14.21 10.90 9.96
CA MET A 22 -12.85 10.72 10.48
C MET A 22 -11.74 11.06 9.47
N ILE A 23 -12.08 11.45 8.25
CA ILE A 23 -11.12 12.09 7.35
C ILE A 23 -11.02 13.54 7.82
N PRO A 24 -9.89 13.98 8.38
CA PRO A 24 -9.75 15.38 8.80
C PRO A 24 -9.90 16.26 7.56
N ALA A 25 -10.95 17.09 7.54
CA ALA A 25 -11.31 17.97 6.44
C ALA A 25 -10.34 19.16 6.25
N THR A 26 -9.16 19.12 6.87
CA THR A 26 -8.14 20.16 6.80
C THR A 26 -6.73 19.62 6.62
N ALA A 27 -6.58 18.42 6.08
CA ALA A 27 -5.30 18.08 5.48
C ALA A 27 -5.17 18.95 4.22
N ALA A 28 -4.50 20.09 4.33
CA ALA A 28 -3.72 20.58 3.19
C ALA A 28 -2.98 19.34 2.69
N ALA A 29 -3.26 18.89 1.48
CA ALA A 29 -2.85 17.60 0.99
C ALA A 29 -1.33 17.48 1.16
N GLN A 30 -0.91 16.79 2.21
CA GLN A 30 0.42 16.23 2.27
C GLN A 30 0.40 15.13 1.24
N ASP A 31 1.01 15.38 0.11
CA ASP A 31 1.09 14.38 -0.93
C ASP A 31 2.11 13.33 -0.49
N MET A 32 1.60 12.17 -0.09
CA MET A 32 2.39 11.01 0.31
C MET A 32 2.78 10.15 -0.90
N ASN A 33 2.65 10.68 -2.12
CA ASN A 33 3.21 10.05 -3.30
C ASN A 33 4.72 9.93 -3.16
N ILE A 34 5.23 8.79 -3.58
CA ILE A 34 6.68 8.54 -3.59
C ILE A 34 7.23 9.10 -4.90
N ALA A 35 8.14 10.06 -4.81
CA ALA A 35 8.93 10.56 -5.92
C ALA A 35 10.31 9.89 -5.89
N ALA A 36 10.50 8.85 -6.67
CA ALA A 36 11.75 8.11 -6.73
C ALA A 36 12.92 8.99 -7.20
N SER A 37 12.63 10.03 -7.99
CA SER A 37 13.60 11.05 -8.43
C SER A 37 14.34 11.76 -7.29
N ARG A 38 13.73 11.84 -6.10
CA ARG A 38 14.34 12.45 -4.90
C ARG A 38 15.30 11.51 -4.16
N LEU A 39 15.29 10.23 -4.47
CA LEU A 39 16.15 9.23 -3.84
C LEU A 39 17.51 9.20 -4.57
N ARG A 40 18.23 10.29 -4.48
CA ARG A 40 19.54 10.50 -5.12
C ARG A 40 20.64 10.79 -4.12
N ALA A 41 21.87 10.43 -4.50
CA ALA A 41 23.10 10.72 -3.78
C ALA A 41 24.08 11.43 -4.70
N SER A 42 24.95 12.28 -4.13
CA SER A 42 25.99 12.96 -4.93
C SER A 42 27.07 11.98 -5.36
N GLY A 43 27.50 12.08 -6.64
CA GLY A 43 28.56 11.26 -7.22
C GLY A 43 28.09 10.32 -8.31
N VAL A 44 28.94 9.37 -8.69
CA VAL A 44 28.67 8.33 -9.69
C VAL A 44 28.38 7.01 -8.95
N ASP A 45 27.31 6.32 -9.36
CA ASP A 45 26.91 5.04 -8.74
C ASP A 45 27.95 3.93 -8.97
N THR A 46 28.44 3.37 -7.89
CA THR A 46 29.29 2.18 -7.86
C THR A 46 28.72 1.10 -6.96
N GLY A 47 27.50 1.32 -6.45
CA GLY A 47 26.78 0.40 -5.57
C GLY A 47 26.16 -0.80 -6.27
N SER A 48 25.65 -1.72 -5.48
CA SER A 48 24.93 -2.90 -5.99
C SER A 48 23.80 -3.30 -5.04
N GLY A 49 22.75 -3.92 -5.60
CA GLY A 49 21.58 -4.28 -4.82
C GLY A 49 21.02 -3.10 -4.03
N CYS A 50 20.81 -3.27 -2.73
CA CYS A 50 20.35 -2.24 -1.80
C CYS A 50 21.49 -1.46 -1.11
N THR A 51 22.71 -1.54 -1.62
CA THR A 51 23.85 -0.81 -1.06
C THR A 51 24.16 0.42 -1.91
N THR A 52 24.02 1.61 -1.32
CA THR A 52 24.47 2.85 -1.95
C THR A 52 25.97 3.02 -1.78
N GLN A 53 26.66 3.14 -2.89
CA GLN A 53 28.06 3.51 -2.92
C GLN A 53 28.28 4.47 -4.10
N THR A 54 28.92 5.59 -3.84
CA THR A 54 29.18 6.61 -4.87
C THR A 54 30.64 7.03 -4.85
N ASP A 55 31.21 7.20 -6.04
CA ASP A 55 32.49 7.88 -6.19
C ASP A 55 32.22 9.40 -6.33
N PRO A 56 32.88 10.26 -5.52
CA PRO A 56 32.66 11.69 -5.57
C PRO A 56 32.94 12.26 -6.96
N MET A 57 31.97 12.95 -7.53
CA MET A 57 32.10 13.67 -8.80
C MET A 57 31.24 14.93 -8.75
N ASP A 58 31.84 16.08 -8.93
CA ASP A 58 31.13 17.36 -8.86
C ASP A 58 30.02 17.45 -9.94
N GLY A 59 28.83 17.82 -9.49
CA GLY A 59 27.68 18.05 -10.36
C GLY A 59 27.02 16.78 -10.92
N ARG A 60 27.41 15.58 -10.43
CA ARG A 60 26.76 14.31 -10.78
C ARG A 60 25.91 13.79 -9.63
N PHE A 61 24.82 13.15 -9.99
CA PHE A 61 23.96 12.44 -9.08
C PHE A 61 23.87 10.96 -9.46
N ALA A 62 23.68 10.12 -8.44
CA ALA A 62 23.48 8.70 -8.56
C ALA A 62 22.23 8.30 -7.78
N MET A 63 21.63 7.13 -8.10
CA MET A 63 20.52 6.59 -7.31
C MET A 63 20.96 6.25 -5.88
N ASP A 64 20.15 6.63 -4.89
CA ASP A 64 20.32 6.17 -3.52
C ASP A 64 19.59 4.83 -3.33
N ARG A 65 20.31 3.75 -3.64
CA ARG A 65 19.78 2.37 -3.59
C ARG A 65 19.27 1.98 -2.21
N ALA A 66 20.01 2.37 -1.18
CA ALA A 66 19.65 2.01 0.20
C ALA A 66 18.38 2.72 0.64
N ALA A 67 18.22 4.00 0.32
CA ALA A 67 17.00 4.75 0.60
C ALA A 67 15.81 4.18 -0.17
N TRP A 68 15.98 3.86 -1.46
CA TRP A 68 14.97 3.18 -2.26
C TRP A 68 14.50 1.88 -1.61
N CYS A 69 15.44 0.99 -1.26
CA CYS A 69 15.09 -0.28 -0.63
C CYS A 69 14.38 -0.09 0.71
N ARG A 70 14.78 0.90 1.54
CA ARG A 70 14.12 1.20 2.81
C ARG A 70 12.68 1.64 2.62
N VAL A 71 12.45 2.60 1.73
CA VAL A 71 11.10 3.14 1.45
C VAL A 71 10.22 2.06 0.84
N MET A 72 10.69 1.43 -0.23
CA MET A 72 9.87 0.47 -0.98
C MET A 72 9.57 -0.81 -0.20
N THR A 73 10.48 -1.24 0.69
CA THR A 73 10.20 -2.38 1.57
C THR A 73 9.08 -2.08 2.56
N GLN A 74 9.03 -0.89 3.15
CA GLN A 74 7.96 -0.51 4.06
C GLN A 74 6.66 -0.19 3.33
N PHE A 75 6.74 0.50 2.19
CA PHE A 75 5.58 0.81 1.35
C PHE A 75 4.87 -0.46 0.89
N ALA A 76 5.61 -1.37 0.26
CA ALA A 76 5.05 -2.64 -0.20
C ALA A 76 4.57 -3.53 0.96
N GLY A 77 5.25 -3.47 2.13
CA GLY A 77 4.79 -4.10 3.36
C GLY A 77 3.43 -3.59 3.83
N SER A 78 3.13 -2.30 3.62
CA SER A 78 1.83 -1.71 3.94
C SER A 78 0.71 -2.16 3.00
N MET A 79 1.04 -2.54 1.77
CA MET A 79 0.10 -3.07 0.78
C MET A 79 -0.36 -4.51 1.08
N ILE A 80 0.35 -5.24 1.95
CA ILE A 80 -0.04 -6.61 2.31
C ILE A 80 -1.43 -6.58 2.93
N PRO A 81 -2.46 -7.20 2.30
CA PRO A 81 -3.82 -7.12 2.79
C PRO A 81 -3.96 -7.87 4.12
N PRO A 82 -4.36 -7.18 5.20
CA PRO A 82 -4.53 -7.83 6.49
C PRO A 82 -5.66 -8.86 6.43
N MET A 83 -5.52 -9.89 7.24
CA MET A 83 -6.61 -10.82 7.47
C MET A 83 -7.63 -10.18 8.41
N LEU A 84 -8.89 -10.18 7.98
CA LEU A 84 -10.01 -9.64 8.76
C LEU A 84 -11.10 -10.66 9.00
N THR A 85 -11.22 -11.65 8.12
CA THR A 85 -12.34 -12.61 8.17
C THR A 85 -11.90 -13.94 8.76
N PRO A 86 -12.78 -14.57 9.57
CA PRO A 86 -12.55 -15.87 10.16
C PRO A 86 -12.49 -16.99 9.11
N ALA A 87 -12.16 -18.20 9.53
CA ALA A 87 -11.96 -19.36 8.65
C ALA A 87 -13.26 -19.85 7.99
N GLY A 88 -14.38 -19.73 8.65
CA GLY A 88 -15.67 -20.19 8.13
C GLY A 88 -16.07 -19.52 6.83
N THR A 89 -16.70 -20.25 5.91
CA THR A 89 -17.20 -19.74 4.63
C THR A 89 -18.66 -19.33 4.72
N ARG A 90 -19.11 -18.54 3.73
CA ARG A 90 -20.53 -18.13 3.62
C ARG A 90 -21.40 -19.13 2.84
N GLY A 91 -20.81 -20.23 2.42
CA GLY A 91 -21.48 -21.24 1.60
C GLY A 91 -21.86 -20.75 0.20
N VAL A 92 -22.40 -21.65 -0.61
CA VAL A 92 -22.59 -21.44 -2.07
C VAL A 92 -23.48 -20.24 -2.41
N ARG A 93 -24.43 -19.87 -1.57
CA ARG A 93 -25.36 -18.76 -1.81
C ARG A 93 -24.89 -17.43 -1.25
N GLY A 94 -23.93 -17.44 -0.30
CA GLY A 94 -23.51 -16.25 0.38
C GLY A 94 -22.67 -15.31 -0.49
N ILE A 95 -22.99 -14.04 -0.42
CA ILE A 95 -22.23 -12.93 -1.00
C ILE A 95 -21.89 -11.98 0.15
N TYR A 96 -20.66 -11.52 0.19
CA TYR A 96 -20.21 -10.45 1.09
C TYR A 96 -19.84 -9.22 0.28
N VAL A 97 -20.30 -8.08 0.75
CA VAL A 97 -19.86 -6.77 0.26
C VAL A 97 -19.50 -5.94 1.48
N GLY A 98 -18.29 -5.42 1.52
CA GLY A 98 -17.83 -4.64 2.66
C GLY A 98 -16.80 -3.60 2.31
N PHE A 99 -16.64 -2.66 3.23
CA PHE A 99 -15.54 -1.71 3.26
C PHE A 99 -14.58 -2.12 4.39
N GLU A 100 -13.31 -2.15 4.05
CA GLU A 100 -12.23 -2.50 4.97
C GLU A 100 -11.18 -1.39 4.91
N SER A 101 -10.60 -1.05 6.05
CA SER A 101 -9.49 -0.10 6.13
C SER A 101 -8.41 -0.62 7.06
N TRP A 102 -7.17 -0.27 6.76
CA TRP A 102 -6.06 -0.60 7.66
C TRP A 102 -5.03 0.50 7.70
N LEU A 103 -4.38 0.58 8.84
CA LEU A 103 -3.29 1.48 9.15
C LEU A 103 -2.03 0.64 9.33
N THR A 104 -0.97 0.97 8.62
CA THR A 104 0.33 0.31 8.77
C THR A 104 1.37 1.33 9.21
N GLY A 105 2.03 1.05 10.34
CA GLY A 105 3.11 1.89 10.83
C GLY A 105 4.33 1.86 9.91
N ILE A 106 4.91 3.03 9.68
CA ILE A 106 6.21 3.19 9.02
C ILE A 106 7.15 3.92 9.97
N ASP A 107 8.44 3.69 9.80
CA ASP A 107 9.46 4.41 10.56
C ASP A 107 9.78 5.71 9.84
N ASN A 108 9.29 6.81 10.40
CA ASN A 108 9.52 8.17 9.94
C ASN A 108 10.36 9.01 10.92
N ASP A 109 11.16 8.38 11.75
CA ASP A 109 12.10 9.09 12.65
C ASP A 109 13.25 9.67 11.82
N ASP A 110 13.30 10.99 11.70
CA ASP A 110 14.32 11.70 10.93
C ASP A 110 15.74 11.59 11.50
N GLY A 111 15.86 11.07 12.72
CA GLY A 111 17.15 10.74 13.35
C GLY A 111 17.80 9.46 12.84
N ASN A 112 17.12 8.67 12.02
CA ASN A 112 17.63 7.43 11.46
C ASN A 112 17.57 7.38 9.93
N ALA A 113 18.32 6.46 9.32
CA ALA A 113 18.42 6.35 7.87
C ALA A 113 17.10 5.91 7.17
N VAL A 114 16.23 5.22 7.90
CA VAL A 114 14.93 4.75 7.38
C VAL A 114 13.96 5.91 7.27
N GLY A 115 13.82 6.69 8.33
CA GLY A 115 12.97 7.88 8.34
C GLY A 115 13.50 8.97 7.42
N ASP A 116 14.81 9.21 7.38
CA ASP A 116 15.42 10.15 6.41
C ASP A 116 15.04 9.78 4.97
N ALA A 117 15.07 8.49 4.62
CA ALA A 117 14.66 8.03 3.29
C ALA A 117 13.19 8.38 2.99
N TRP A 118 12.28 8.23 3.96
CA TRP A 118 10.87 8.62 3.82
C TRP A 118 10.69 10.12 3.63
N PHE A 119 11.39 10.96 4.43
CA PHE A 119 11.32 12.42 4.29
C PHE A 119 11.83 12.91 2.94
N ARG A 120 12.75 12.19 2.31
CA ARG A 120 13.23 12.50 0.95
C ARG A 120 12.27 11.99 -0.12
N ALA A 121 11.72 10.79 0.06
CA ALA A 121 10.91 10.11 -0.95
C ALA A 121 9.56 10.76 -1.20
N VAL A 122 8.88 11.29 -0.16
CA VAL A 122 7.52 11.83 -0.33
C VAL A 122 7.54 13.23 -0.94
N GLU A 123 6.56 13.50 -1.83
CA GLU A 123 6.47 14.77 -2.53
C GLU A 123 6.25 15.97 -1.60
N GLY A 124 5.49 15.76 -0.51
CA GLY A 124 5.31 16.77 0.53
C GLY A 124 4.34 17.88 0.19
N ASP A 125 4.39 18.97 0.96
CA ASP A 125 3.39 20.05 0.99
C ASP A 125 3.42 21.05 -0.18
N GLY A 126 4.10 20.74 -1.28
CA GLY A 126 4.19 21.62 -2.45
C GLY A 126 4.94 22.93 -2.23
N MET A 127 5.53 23.16 -1.07
CA MET A 127 6.24 24.38 -0.70
C MET A 127 7.74 24.33 -1.06
N GLY A 128 8.07 23.87 -2.25
CA GLY A 128 9.32 24.25 -2.92
C GLY A 128 10.64 23.81 -2.32
N SER A 129 10.68 22.86 -1.39
CA SER A 129 11.93 22.23 -0.98
C SER A 129 12.19 21.05 -1.91
N THR A 130 13.15 21.17 -2.79
CA THR A 130 13.55 20.15 -3.76
C THR A 130 14.12 18.89 -3.12
N ASP A 131 14.52 18.92 -1.85
CA ASP A 131 15.34 17.86 -1.29
C ASP A 131 14.70 17.08 -0.14
N ARG A 132 13.64 17.60 0.51
CA ARG A 132 13.06 16.93 1.69
C ARG A 132 11.67 17.45 2.01
N SER A 133 10.69 16.54 2.20
CA SER A 133 9.41 16.90 2.80
C SER A 133 9.59 17.22 4.28
N ARG A 134 8.76 18.12 4.82
CA ARG A 134 8.78 18.45 6.26
C ARG A 134 8.05 17.41 7.10
N PHE A 135 7.12 16.68 6.50
CA PHE A 135 6.20 15.83 7.21
C PHE A 135 5.94 14.56 6.41
N ALA A 136 6.65 13.49 6.70
CA ALA A 136 6.22 12.16 6.31
C ALA A 136 5.23 11.65 7.36
N ASP A 137 4.11 11.08 6.94
CA ASP A 137 3.16 10.43 7.85
C ASP A 137 3.85 9.23 8.52
N SER A 138 3.52 8.98 9.79
CA SER A 138 4.02 7.80 10.51
C SER A 138 3.22 6.54 10.24
N VAL A 139 2.13 6.68 9.47
CA VAL A 139 1.16 5.61 9.21
C VAL A 139 0.65 5.73 7.79
N LEU A 140 0.67 4.63 7.04
CA LEU A 140 0.01 4.52 5.75
C LEU A 140 -1.41 3.98 5.94
N ALA A 141 -2.40 4.75 5.50
CA ALA A 141 -3.83 4.46 5.69
C ALA A 141 -4.45 3.98 4.37
N TRP A 142 -4.78 2.70 4.31
CA TRP A 142 -5.44 2.07 3.18
C TRP A 142 -6.94 1.91 3.43
N GLY A 143 -7.73 2.11 2.39
CA GLY A 143 -9.15 1.76 2.37
C GLY A 143 -9.45 0.89 1.16
N ARG A 144 -10.29 -0.14 1.29
CA ARG A 144 -10.72 -0.97 0.16
C ARG A 144 -12.19 -1.35 0.21
N MET A 145 -12.80 -1.44 -0.94
CA MET A 145 -14.06 -2.15 -1.12
C MET A 145 -13.78 -3.59 -1.50
N ASN A 146 -14.45 -4.51 -0.85
CA ASN A 146 -14.25 -5.95 -1.02
C ASN A 146 -15.59 -6.64 -1.34
N VAL A 147 -15.58 -7.50 -2.35
CA VAL A 147 -16.71 -8.35 -2.73
C VAL A 147 -16.22 -9.80 -2.73
N ARG A 148 -16.92 -10.66 -1.99
CA ARG A 148 -16.61 -12.11 -1.93
C ARG A 148 -17.84 -12.92 -2.24
N LYS A 149 -17.62 -14.02 -2.94
CA LYS A 149 -18.66 -15.00 -3.29
C LYS A 149 -18.26 -16.39 -2.80
N GLY A 150 -19.14 -16.99 -1.99
CA GLY A 150 -19.00 -18.39 -1.61
C GLY A 150 -19.28 -19.34 -2.78
N LEU A 151 -18.49 -20.36 -2.90
CA LEU A 151 -18.52 -21.41 -3.91
C LEU A 151 -18.74 -22.79 -3.25
N PRO A 152 -19.03 -23.85 -4.03
CA PRO A 152 -19.10 -25.21 -3.50
C PRO A 152 -17.78 -25.65 -2.85
N PHE A 153 -17.84 -26.65 -2.00
CA PHE A 153 -16.68 -27.32 -1.38
C PHE A 153 -15.84 -26.45 -0.44
N GLY A 154 -16.44 -25.42 0.16
CA GLY A 154 -15.74 -24.52 1.10
C GLY A 154 -14.82 -23.50 0.43
N PHE A 155 -14.97 -23.25 -0.86
CA PHE A 155 -14.24 -22.18 -1.54
C PHE A 155 -14.98 -20.85 -1.45
N GLU A 156 -14.21 -19.77 -1.42
CA GLU A 156 -14.67 -18.41 -1.67
C GLU A 156 -13.72 -17.71 -2.65
N LEU A 157 -14.28 -16.92 -3.54
CA LEU A 157 -13.55 -16.05 -4.46
C LEU A 157 -13.86 -14.60 -4.11
N GLY A 158 -12.83 -13.76 -4.03
CA GLY A 158 -12.97 -12.35 -3.73
C GLY A 158 -12.20 -11.46 -4.69
N THR A 159 -12.68 -10.24 -4.82
CA THR A 159 -11.98 -9.16 -5.51
C THR A 159 -12.12 -7.88 -4.70
N ASN A 160 -11.13 -7.03 -4.78
CA ASN A 160 -11.15 -5.74 -4.09
C ASN A 160 -10.48 -4.64 -4.92
N VAL A 161 -10.92 -3.42 -4.68
CA VAL A 161 -10.27 -2.19 -5.16
C VAL A 161 -9.96 -1.36 -3.93
N GLY A 162 -8.70 -0.93 -3.80
CA GLY A 162 -8.20 -0.15 -2.67
C GLY A 162 -7.66 1.20 -3.09
N TYR A 163 -7.50 2.07 -2.11
CA TYR A 163 -6.94 3.41 -2.26
C TYR A 163 -6.08 3.73 -1.04
N LEU A 164 -4.90 4.32 -1.26
CA LEU A 164 -4.04 4.85 -0.20
C LEU A 164 -4.40 6.33 0.04
N ALA A 165 -4.76 6.66 1.26
CA ALA A 165 -5.09 8.04 1.63
C ALA A 165 -3.89 8.97 1.41
N ASN A 166 -4.17 10.22 1.03
CA ASN A 166 -3.20 11.26 0.72
C ASN A 166 -2.23 10.94 -0.43
N THR A 167 -2.65 10.08 -1.37
CA THR A 167 -1.86 9.72 -2.55
C THR A 167 -2.74 9.61 -3.79
N SER A 168 -2.12 9.39 -4.95
CA SER A 168 -2.80 8.98 -6.19
C SER A 168 -2.90 7.46 -6.36
N TYR A 169 -2.48 6.67 -5.38
CA TYR A 169 -2.30 5.23 -5.51
C TYR A 169 -3.58 4.43 -5.29
N TRP A 170 -3.86 3.57 -6.23
CA TRP A 170 -4.93 2.59 -6.18
C TRP A 170 -4.35 1.18 -6.17
N THR A 171 -5.12 0.25 -5.66
CA THR A 171 -4.77 -1.16 -5.73
C THR A 171 -5.93 -1.98 -6.25
N LEU A 172 -5.57 -3.03 -7.00
CA LEU A 172 -6.50 -4.07 -7.41
C LEU A 172 -6.05 -5.38 -6.77
N GLY A 173 -6.99 -6.10 -6.17
CA GLY A 173 -6.70 -7.37 -5.51
C GLY A 173 -7.66 -8.47 -5.89
N LEU A 174 -7.12 -9.69 -5.91
CA LEU A 174 -7.87 -10.92 -6.04
C LEU A 174 -7.54 -11.83 -4.86
N GLU A 175 -8.52 -12.58 -4.39
CA GLU A 175 -8.32 -13.56 -3.34
C GLU A 175 -9.13 -14.84 -3.61
N ILE A 176 -8.54 -15.96 -3.22
CA ILE A 176 -9.22 -17.25 -3.13
C ILE A 176 -9.02 -17.79 -1.73
N ARG A 177 -10.08 -18.28 -1.11
CA ARG A 177 -10.03 -18.91 0.20
C ARG A 177 -10.64 -20.30 0.13
N TRP A 178 -10.07 -21.21 0.88
CA TRP A 178 -10.55 -22.56 1.04
C TRP A 178 -10.63 -22.90 2.53
N ALA A 179 -11.86 -23.09 3.02
CA ALA A 179 -12.07 -23.64 4.34
C ALA A 179 -11.81 -25.15 4.29
N LEU A 180 -10.71 -25.55 4.89
CA LEU A 180 -10.29 -26.94 4.99
C LEU A 180 -11.16 -27.70 6.00
N TRP A 181 -11.52 -26.97 7.05
CA TRP A 181 -12.32 -27.48 8.14
C TRP A 181 -13.29 -26.40 8.62
N GLU A 182 -14.58 -26.77 8.67
CA GLU A 182 -15.65 -25.94 9.20
C GLU A 182 -16.47 -26.76 10.18
N GLY A 183 -16.41 -26.42 11.48
CA GLY A 183 -16.99 -27.24 12.57
C GLY A 183 -18.49 -27.43 12.47
N PHE A 184 -19.22 -26.51 11.85
CA PHE A 184 -20.67 -26.66 11.67
C PHE A 184 -21.07 -27.78 10.70
N ARG A 185 -20.15 -28.32 9.89
CA ARG A 185 -20.40 -29.41 8.95
C ARG A 185 -20.31 -30.80 9.60
N GLU A 186 -19.54 -30.90 10.70
CA GLU A 186 -19.17 -32.22 11.26
C GLU A 186 -19.56 -32.42 12.72
N GLU A 187 -20.29 -31.50 13.33
CA GLU A 187 -20.74 -31.55 14.76
C GLU A 187 -19.60 -31.76 15.79
N VAL A 188 -18.35 -31.49 15.41
CA VAL A 188 -17.18 -31.59 16.29
C VAL A 188 -16.90 -30.24 16.95
N GLY A 189 -17.71 -29.89 17.94
CA GLY A 189 -17.79 -28.54 18.54
C GLY A 189 -16.62 -28.08 19.40
N TRP A 190 -15.42 -28.66 19.28
CA TRP A 190 -14.23 -28.23 20.03
C TRP A 190 -13.00 -28.02 19.14
N ILE A 191 -13.09 -28.31 17.85
CA ILE A 191 -12.00 -28.11 16.90
C ILE A 191 -12.25 -26.77 16.16
N PRO A 192 -11.33 -25.82 16.23
CA PRO A 192 -11.49 -24.55 15.54
C PRO A 192 -11.55 -24.73 14.02
N ASP A 193 -12.30 -23.87 13.37
CA ASP A 193 -12.32 -23.76 11.91
C ASP A 193 -10.93 -23.41 11.37
N LEU A 194 -10.56 -24.03 10.25
CA LEU A 194 -9.28 -23.83 9.58
C LEU A 194 -9.49 -23.46 8.12
N ALA A 195 -8.88 -22.39 7.68
CA ALA A 195 -8.86 -22.00 6.27
C ALA A 195 -7.48 -21.57 5.79
N VAL A 196 -7.26 -21.76 4.49
CA VAL A 196 -6.12 -21.19 3.75
C VAL A 196 -6.66 -20.15 2.78
N ARG A 197 -5.99 -18.99 2.70
CA ARG A 197 -6.27 -17.96 1.70
C ARG A 197 -5.02 -17.71 0.87
N GLY A 198 -5.18 -17.64 -0.45
CA GLY A 198 -4.21 -17.02 -1.35
C GLY A 198 -4.73 -15.66 -1.80
N SER A 199 -3.90 -14.66 -1.83
CA SER A 199 -4.27 -13.35 -2.37
C SER A 199 -3.14 -12.73 -3.18
N VAL A 200 -3.50 -11.83 -4.07
CA VAL A 200 -2.57 -10.98 -4.80
C VAL A 200 -3.11 -9.57 -4.83
N GLN A 201 -2.22 -8.61 -4.56
CA GLN A 201 -2.51 -7.18 -4.61
C GLN A 201 -1.51 -6.53 -5.53
N THR A 202 -1.96 -5.66 -6.44
CA THR A 202 -1.08 -4.90 -7.33
C THR A 202 -1.38 -3.41 -7.23
N LEU A 203 -0.34 -2.59 -7.31
CA LEU A 203 -0.41 -1.13 -7.32
C LEU A 203 -0.79 -0.64 -8.72
N MET A 204 -1.54 0.44 -8.75
CA MET A 204 -1.93 1.17 -9.97
C MET A 204 -1.84 2.67 -9.68
N GLY A 205 -1.53 3.46 -10.71
CA GLY A 205 -1.54 4.93 -10.62
C GLY A 205 -0.18 5.55 -10.38
N ASP A 206 0.90 4.78 -10.42
CA ASP A 206 2.27 5.27 -10.46
C ASP A 206 2.92 4.99 -11.83
N GLY A 207 3.78 5.88 -12.29
CA GLY A 207 4.56 5.74 -13.52
C GLY A 207 6.04 5.47 -13.28
N GLU A 208 6.52 5.54 -12.04
CA GLU A 208 7.93 5.37 -11.68
C GLU A 208 8.24 3.96 -11.21
N PHE A 209 7.24 3.23 -10.67
CA PHE A 209 7.45 1.87 -10.19
C PHE A 209 6.17 1.02 -10.16
N ASN A 210 6.36 -0.28 -10.14
CA ASN A 210 5.30 -1.28 -10.02
C ASN A 210 5.49 -2.10 -8.75
N VAL A 211 4.39 -2.36 -8.02
CA VAL A 211 4.40 -3.19 -6.81
C VAL A 211 3.34 -4.27 -6.94
N THR A 212 3.74 -5.51 -6.71
CA THR A 212 2.83 -6.66 -6.63
C THR A 212 3.16 -7.50 -5.41
N VAL A 213 2.13 -7.83 -4.65
CA VAL A 213 2.26 -8.55 -3.38
C VAL A 213 1.32 -9.75 -3.34
N PRO A 214 1.75 -10.94 -3.79
CA PRO A 214 1.04 -12.18 -3.48
C PRO A 214 1.25 -12.59 -2.03
N SER A 215 0.24 -13.20 -1.42
CA SER A 215 0.33 -13.78 -0.08
C SER A 215 -0.40 -15.12 0.06
N ILE A 216 0.04 -15.88 1.05
CA ILE A 216 -0.61 -17.10 1.51
C ILE A 216 -0.85 -16.96 3.01
N ASP A 217 -2.09 -17.20 3.43
CA ASP A 217 -2.53 -16.99 4.80
C ASP A 217 -3.16 -18.26 5.36
N LEU A 218 -2.89 -18.51 6.63
CA LEU A 218 -3.54 -19.53 7.42
C LEU A 218 -4.41 -18.85 8.48
N VAL A 219 -5.65 -19.31 8.62
CA VAL A 219 -6.64 -18.75 9.55
C VAL A 219 -7.19 -19.86 10.43
N LEU A 220 -7.15 -19.63 11.73
CA LEU A 220 -7.83 -20.41 12.74
C LEU A 220 -8.89 -19.54 13.39
N SER A 221 -10.12 -20.04 13.55
CA SER A 221 -11.19 -19.30 14.20
C SER A 221 -12.19 -20.21 14.87
N GLU A 222 -12.87 -19.68 15.88
CA GLU A 222 -13.92 -20.40 16.61
C GLU A 222 -15.13 -19.48 16.78
N PRO A 223 -16.29 -19.82 16.18
CA PRO A 223 -17.50 -19.01 16.32
C PRO A 223 -18.23 -19.28 17.64
N PHE A 224 -18.56 -18.22 18.38
CA PHE A 224 -19.37 -18.26 19.59
C PHE A 224 -20.70 -17.55 19.35
N VAL A 225 -21.81 -18.25 19.52
CA VAL A 225 -23.15 -17.66 19.40
C VAL A 225 -23.58 -17.11 20.76
N VAL A 226 -23.88 -15.82 20.81
CA VAL A 226 -24.35 -15.12 22.01
C VAL A 226 -25.82 -14.76 21.82
N GLY A 227 -26.68 -15.38 22.58
CA GLY A 227 -28.13 -15.24 22.40
C GLY A 227 -28.63 -15.92 21.14
N SER A 228 -29.57 -15.27 20.44
CA SER A 228 -30.19 -15.84 19.24
C SER A 228 -29.71 -15.25 17.92
N SER A 229 -28.93 -14.18 17.95
CA SER A 229 -28.70 -13.37 16.74
C SER A 229 -27.28 -12.81 16.60
N VAL A 230 -26.47 -12.87 17.66
CA VAL A 230 -25.11 -12.34 17.65
C VAL A 230 -24.11 -13.49 17.62
N GLU A 231 -23.19 -13.44 16.67
CA GLU A 231 -22.06 -14.35 16.59
C GLU A 231 -20.76 -13.55 16.78
N ILE A 232 -19.91 -14.02 17.66
CA ILE A 232 -18.58 -13.45 17.94
C ILE A 232 -17.55 -14.51 17.57
N THR A 233 -16.66 -14.19 16.64
CA THR A 233 -15.68 -15.13 16.13
C THR A 233 -14.27 -14.57 16.28
N PRO A 234 -13.54 -14.91 17.36
CA PRO A 234 -12.11 -14.66 17.45
C PRO A 234 -11.34 -15.48 16.42
N SER A 235 -10.22 -14.93 15.95
CA SER A 235 -9.39 -15.56 14.93
C SER A 235 -7.92 -15.32 15.20
N LEU A 236 -7.08 -16.29 14.81
CA LEU A 236 -5.63 -16.20 14.76
C LEU A 236 -5.16 -16.32 13.32
N TYR A 237 -4.13 -15.57 12.97
CA TYR A 237 -3.64 -15.48 11.60
C TYR A 237 -2.13 -15.72 11.52
N GLY A 238 -1.72 -16.48 10.51
CA GLY A 238 -0.34 -16.56 10.04
C GLY A 238 -0.33 -16.24 8.55
N GLN A 239 0.58 -15.38 8.11
CA GLN A 239 0.66 -14.90 6.73
C GLN A 239 2.10 -14.91 6.25
N VAL A 240 2.31 -15.41 5.05
CA VAL A 240 3.56 -15.25 4.29
C VAL A 240 3.23 -14.46 3.04
N ALA A 241 3.87 -13.31 2.88
CA ALA A 241 3.72 -12.46 1.71
C ALA A 241 5.05 -12.31 0.98
N PHE A 242 4.98 -12.30 -0.34
CA PHE A 242 6.12 -12.07 -1.22
C PHE A 242 5.96 -10.70 -1.86
N VAL A 243 6.98 -9.87 -1.73
CA VAL A 243 7.00 -8.51 -2.25
C VAL A 243 7.80 -8.48 -3.53
N PHE A 244 7.21 -7.93 -4.57
CA PHE A 244 7.84 -7.69 -5.87
C PHE A 244 7.71 -6.20 -6.18
N VAL A 245 8.85 -5.50 -6.26
CA VAL A 245 8.92 -4.10 -6.68
C VAL A 245 9.88 -4.01 -7.85
N ASP A 246 9.44 -3.38 -8.92
CA ASP A 246 10.25 -3.08 -10.09
C ASP A 246 10.14 -1.58 -10.38
N SER A 247 11.27 -0.91 -10.57
CA SER A 247 11.33 0.49 -10.98
C SER A 247 11.22 0.58 -12.50
N GLU A 248 10.51 1.59 -12.96
CA GLU A 248 10.62 2.08 -14.34
C GLU A 248 11.83 2.99 -14.50
N LEU A 249 11.97 3.62 -15.65
CA LEU A 249 13.02 4.60 -15.90
C LEU A 249 12.66 5.90 -15.18
N VAL A 250 13.47 6.33 -14.23
CA VAL A 250 13.26 7.50 -13.39
C VAL A 250 14.36 8.53 -13.71
N ASP A 251 13.93 9.77 -13.98
CA ASP A 251 14.83 10.92 -14.04
C ASP A 251 15.09 11.42 -12.60
N ILE A 252 16.35 11.32 -12.16
CA ILE A 252 16.75 11.75 -10.80
C ILE A 252 17.16 13.23 -10.73
N THR A 253 17.10 13.94 -11.84
CA THR A 253 17.44 15.38 -11.91
C THR A 253 16.43 16.18 -12.75
N PRO A 254 15.11 16.02 -12.52
CA PRO A 254 14.08 16.64 -13.38
C PRO A 254 14.18 18.19 -13.39
N GLU A 255 14.74 18.78 -12.34
CA GLU A 255 14.95 20.23 -12.28
C GLU A 255 16.03 20.74 -13.24
N THR A 256 16.98 19.89 -13.66
CA THR A 256 18.04 20.26 -14.60
C THR A 256 17.63 20.11 -16.05
N ASP A 257 16.58 19.35 -16.31
CA ASP A 257 16.02 19.12 -17.64
C ASP A 257 15.08 20.25 -18.09
N THR A 258 14.68 21.09 -17.16
CA THR A 258 13.87 22.26 -17.48
C THR A 258 14.71 23.33 -18.14
N PHE A 259 14.29 23.77 -19.33
CA PHE A 259 14.84 24.96 -19.94
C PHE A 259 14.52 26.17 -19.05
N THR A 260 15.53 26.78 -18.48
CA THR A 260 15.43 28.00 -17.66
C THR A 260 15.82 29.21 -18.45
N ASP A 261 15.31 30.40 -18.03
CA ASP A 261 15.58 31.68 -18.67
C ASP A 261 15.25 31.68 -20.18
N CYS A 262 14.17 31.00 -20.54
CA CYS A 262 13.68 31.02 -21.91
C CYS A 262 13.04 32.38 -22.19
N MET A 263 13.67 33.19 -23.05
CA MET A 263 13.02 34.35 -23.58
C MET A 263 12.12 33.96 -24.74
N PRO A 264 10.82 34.36 -24.72
CA PRO A 264 10.03 34.28 -25.93
C PRO A 264 10.80 35.07 -26.99
N ASN A 265 10.95 34.50 -28.18
CA ASN A 265 11.61 35.20 -29.30
C ASN A 265 11.01 36.59 -29.41
N PRO A 266 11.80 37.67 -29.19
CA PRO A 266 11.29 39.03 -28.88
C PRO A 266 10.53 39.72 -30.01
N ALA A 267 10.49 39.11 -31.15
CA ALA A 267 9.55 39.46 -32.22
C ALA A 267 9.28 38.18 -32.99
N THR A 268 8.01 37.93 -33.33
CA THR A 268 7.71 36.97 -34.39
C THR A 268 8.47 37.51 -35.60
N PRO A 269 9.66 36.98 -35.94
CA PRO A 269 10.43 37.57 -37.02
C PRO A 269 9.59 37.47 -38.31
N PRO A 270 9.78 38.34 -39.28
CA PRO A 270 9.17 38.19 -40.59
C PRO A 270 9.40 36.81 -41.13
N ARG A 271 8.48 36.27 -41.91
CA ARG A 271 8.51 34.90 -42.43
C ARG A 271 9.78 34.53 -43.20
N ASP A 272 10.48 35.55 -43.70
CA ASP A 272 11.70 35.51 -44.45
C ASP A 272 12.97 35.58 -43.56
N ASP A 273 12.81 35.80 -42.26
CA ASP A 273 13.94 35.75 -41.32
C ASP A 273 14.35 34.32 -41.04
N PRO A 274 15.66 33.97 -41.07
CA PRO A 274 16.15 32.62 -40.77
C PRO A 274 15.81 32.11 -39.38
N SER A 275 15.44 32.99 -38.44
CA SER A 275 15.02 32.66 -37.11
C SER A 275 13.50 32.36 -36.99
N PHE A 276 12.75 32.50 -38.11
CA PHE A 276 11.32 32.19 -38.09
C PHE A 276 11.08 30.72 -37.82
N GLY A 277 10.32 30.44 -36.78
CA GLY A 277 10.03 29.05 -36.36
C GLY A 277 11.11 28.40 -35.51
N VAL A 278 12.19 29.16 -35.17
CA VAL A 278 13.16 28.70 -34.16
C VAL A 278 12.45 28.69 -32.79
N PRO A 279 12.58 27.63 -32.01
CA PRO A 279 12.03 27.57 -30.65
C PRO A 279 12.52 28.73 -29.78
N PRO A 280 11.83 29.09 -28.70
CA PRO A 280 12.27 30.11 -27.78
C PRO A 280 13.74 29.86 -27.36
N TYR A 281 14.53 30.92 -27.37
CA TYR A 281 15.92 30.84 -26.99
C TYR A 281 16.02 30.70 -25.46
N CYS A 282 16.61 29.63 -24.98
CA CYS A 282 16.87 29.41 -23.56
C CYS A 282 18.38 29.56 -23.29
N THR A 283 18.75 30.25 -22.23
CA THR A 283 20.16 30.48 -21.87
C THR A 283 20.74 29.31 -21.03
N ALA A 284 19.89 28.56 -20.41
CA ALA A 284 20.28 27.41 -19.60
C ALA A 284 19.22 26.30 -19.69
N GLY A 285 19.64 25.09 -19.39
CA GLY A 285 18.79 23.89 -19.40
C GLY A 285 18.91 23.08 -20.69
N GLY A 286 18.32 21.92 -20.67
CA GLY A 286 18.29 20.96 -21.77
C GLY A 286 18.04 19.55 -21.21
N ALA A 287 17.49 18.66 -22.00
CA ALA A 287 17.28 17.28 -21.58
C ALA A 287 18.62 16.58 -21.30
N GLN A 288 18.89 16.28 -20.04
CA GLN A 288 20.07 15.53 -19.61
C GLN A 288 19.70 14.06 -19.42
N LEU A 289 19.60 13.31 -20.52
CA LEU A 289 19.26 11.88 -20.49
C LEU A 289 20.28 11.01 -19.74
N ASN A 290 21.40 11.58 -19.29
CA ASN A 290 22.46 10.85 -18.59
C ASN A 290 22.11 10.48 -17.13
N ASP A 291 21.14 11.16 -16.54
CA ASP A 291 20.75 10.98 -15.14
C ASP A 291 19.43 10.18 -14.99
N ASN A 292 18.97 9.57 -16.08
CA ASN A 292 17.89 8.60 -16.05
C ASN A 292 18.40 7.25 -15.55
N VAL A 293 17.77 6.73 -14.51
CA VAL A 293 18.18 5.52 -13.84
C VAL A 293 17.01 4.53 -13.66
N VAL A 294 17.36 3.26 -13.48
CA VAL A 294 16.43 2.22 -13.04
C VAL A 294 16.90 1.74 -11.67
N PHE A 295 16.08 1.92 -10.65
CA PHE A 295 16.40 1.45 -9.32
C PHE A 295 16.40 -0.09 -9.26
N PRO A 296 17.13 -0.70 -8.31
CA PRO A 296 17.18 -2.14 -8.22
C PRO A 296 15.81 -2.74 -7.97
N SER A 297 15.51 -3.84 -8.67
CA SER A 297 14.33 -4.65 -8.38
C SER A 297 14.41 -5.20 -6.97
N LEU A 298 13.33 -5.06 -6.20
CA LEU A 298 13.27 -5.54 -4.82
C LEU A 298 12.39 -6.79 -4.77
N ARG A 299 12.95 -7.82 -4.15
CA ARG A 299 12.26 -9.08 -3.88
C ARG A 299 12.41 -9.37 -2.39
N SER A 300 11.31 -9.44 -1.68
CA SER A 300 11.40 -9.74 -0.24
C SER A 300 10.26 -10.61 0.25
N THR A 301 10.52 -11.32 1.33
CA THR A 301 9.55 -12.17 2.01
C THR A 301 9.17 -11.54 3.34
N ARG A 302 7.88 -11.52 3.64
CA ARG A 302 7.34 -11.07 4.91
C ARG A 302 6.59 -12.21 5.58
N VAL A 303 6.89 -12.44 6.85
CA VAL A 303 6.16 -13.38 7.70
C VAL A 303 5.45 -12.58 8.77
N ARG A 304 4.13 -12.68 8.80
CA ARG A 304 3.28 -11.90 9.71
C ARG A 304 2.40 -12.83 10.53
N VAL A 305 2.14 -12.43 11.75
CA VAL A 305 1.22 -13.11 12.66
C VAL A 305 0.29 -12.09 13.29
N GLY A 306 -0.88 -12.54 13.69
CA GLY A 306 -1.85 -11.65 14.29
C GLY A 306 -3.10 -12.33 14.76
N GLY A 307 -4.06 -11.53 15.20
CA GLY A 307 -5.36 -11.97 15.64
C GLY A 307 -6.44 -10.98 15.27
N GLY A 308 -7.67 -11.44 15.28
CA GLY A 308 -8.82 -10.61 14.96
C GLY A 308 -10.09 -11.06 15.63
N LEU A 309 -11.09 -10.24 15.45
CA LEU A 309 -12.43 -10.45 15.97
C LEU A 309 -13.45 -10.09 14.91
N GLN A 310 -14.40 -11.00 14.66
CA GLN A 310 -15.61 -10.70 13.90
C GLN A 310 -16.80 -10.67 14.85
N ILE A 311 -17.66 -9.68 14.65
CA ILE A 311 -18.99 -9.62 15.28
C ILE A 311 -20.01 -9.60 14.15
N ARG A 312 -20.86 -10.62 14.10
CA ARG A 312 -21.95 -10.71 13.12
C ARG A 312 -23.29 -10.62 13.81
N TYR A 313 -24.12 -9.74 13.29
CA TYR A 313 -25.52 -9.61 13.69
C TYR A 313 -26.39 -9.76 12.45
N GLU A 314 -27.06 -10.90 12.31
CA GLU A 314 -27.85 -11.25 11.13
C GLU A 314 -27.02 -11.12 9.83
N TRP A 315 -27.33 -10.11 9.03
CA TRP A 315 -26.67 -9.79 7.75
C TRP A 315 -25.53 -8.78 7.88
N PHE A 316 -25.36 -8.14 9.01
CA PHE A 316 -24.32 -7.14 9.27
C PHE A 316 -23.11 -7.73 9.97
N THR A 317 -21.92 -7.35 9.52
CA THR A 317 -20.65 -7.86 10.05
C THR A 317 -19.71 -6.70 10.35
N LEU A 318 -19.12 -6.71 11.54
CA LEU A 318 -18.01 -5.87 11.94
C LEU A 318 -16.76 -6.72 12.08
N LEU A 319 -15.63 -6.18 11.66
CA LEU A 319 -14.34 -6.86 11.62
C LEU A 319 -13.28 -5.98 12.27
N GLY A 320 -12.37 -6.59 13.01
CA GLY A 320 -11.19 -5.93 13.53
C GLY A 320 -10.03 -6.90 13.60
N SER A 321 -8.82 -6.46 13.26
CA SER A 321 -7.63 -7.29 13.40
C SER A 321 -6.39 -6.46 13.69
N PHE A 322 -5.39 -7.13 14.26
CA PHE A 322 -4.05 -6.62 14.47
C PHE A 322 -3.06 -7.65 13.93
N MET A 323 -2.09 -7.21 13.15
CA MET A 323 -1.01 -8.04 12.60
C MET A 323 0.33 -7.35 12.78
N PHE A 324 1.38 -8.12 12.92
CA PHE A 324 2.76 -7.62 13.01
C PHE A 324 3.74 -8.58 12.34
N ASP A 325 4.89 -8.05 11.91
CA ASP A 325 5.96 -8.84 11.32
C ASP A 325 6.60 -9.74 12.39
N ALA A 326 6.60 -11.05 12.17
CA ALA A 326 7.23 -12.01 13.07
C ALA A 326 8.76 -11.91 13.04
N ALA A 327 9.34 -11.57 11.88
CA ALA A 327 10.76 -11.32 11.68
C ALA A 327 10.97 -9.96 11.00
N LYS A 328 12.15 -9.36 11.17
CA LYS A 328 12.52 -8.17 10.38
C LYS A 328 12.73 -8.57 8.92
N PRO A 329 12.43 -7.68 7.96
CA PRO A 329 12.67 -7.97 6.54
C PRO A 329 14.12 -8.33 6.23
N GLY A 330 15.08 -7.61 6.79
CA GLY A 330 16.51 -7.88 6.60
C GLY A 330 17.01 -9.19 7.23
N ASP A 331 16.25 -9.78 8.17
CA ASP A 331 16.61 -11.09 8.74
C ASP A 331 16.20 -12.25 7.82
N LEU A 332 15.18 -12.02 6.97
CA LEU A 332 14.64 -13.01 6.04
C LEU A 332 15.32 -12.92 4.66
N ASP A 333 15.80 -11.74 4.32
CA ASP A 333 16.38 -11.44 3.03
C ASP A 333 17.66 -10.60 3.24
N GLY A 334 18.82 -11.24 3.06
CA GLY A 334 20.13 -10.64 3.32
C GLY A 334 20.53 -9.51 2.39
N ASP A 335 19.80 -9.32 1.28
CA ASP A 335 20.05 -8.23 0.35
C ASP A 335 19.40 -6.90 0.80
N LEU A 336 18.52 -6.97 1.81
CA LEU A 336 17.85 -5.80 2.37
C LEU A 336 18.67 -5.13 3.48
N PRO A 337 18.49 -3.81 3.68
CA PRO A 337 19.07 -3.11 4.81
C PRO A 337 18.64 -3.74 6.14
N SER A 338 19.62 -4.00 7.01
CA SER A 338 19.39 -4.65 8.32
C SER A 338 18.69 -3.74 9.35
N ASP A 339 18.67 -2.43 9.10
CA ASP A 339 18.04 -1.40 9.95
C ASP A 339 16.53 -1.31 9.77
N LEU A 340 15.96 -2.04 8.82
CA LEU A 340 14.51 -2.05 8.58
C LEU A 340 13.73 -2.54 9.81
N PRO A 341 12.75 -1.77 10.31
CA PRO A 341 11.96 -2.15 11.46
C PRO A 341 10.91 -3.22 11.10
N ARG A 342 10.38 -3.89 12.13
CA ARG A 342 9.16 -4.68 12.01
C ARG A 342 7.97 -3.74 11.84
N GLN A 343 7.09 -4.06 10.93
CA GLN A 343 5.85 -3.30 10.74
C GLN A 343 4.68 -3.95 11.48
N TRP A 344 3.77 -3.11 11.90
CA TRP A 344 2.49 -3.51 12.45
C TRP A 344 1.35 -2.95 11.60
N SER A 345 0.20 -3.62 11.62
CA SER A 345 -1.01 -3.13 10.97
C SER A 345 -2.22 -3.37 11.88
N VAL A 346 -3.07 -2.37 11.96
CA VAL A 346 -4.41 -2.46 12.57
C VAL A 346 -5.44 -2.31 11.48
N ALA A 347 -6.40 -3.21 11.42
CA ALA A 347 -7.42 -3.18 10.40
C ALA A 347 -8.82 -3.26 10.98
N PHE A 348 -9.76 -2.60 10.29
CA PHE A 348 -11.17 -2.56 10.61
C PHE A 348 -11.99 -2.78 9.34
N GLY A 349 -13.17 -3.35 9.50
CA GLY A 349 -14.06 -3.55 8.39
C GLY A 349 -15.52 -3.61 8.83
N ALA A 350 -16.39 -3.24 7.91
CA ALA A 350 -17.83 -3.41 8.05
C ALA A 350 -18.42 -3.88 6.72
N GLY A 351 -19.39 -4.77 6.77
CA GLY A 351 -19.96 -5.32 5.57
C GLY A 351 -21.30 -6.01 5.78
N LEU A 352 -21.86 -6.40 4.64
CA LEU A 352 -23.14 -7.08 4.54
C LEU A 352 -22.92 -8.48 3.98
N THR A 353 -23.54 -9.45 4.60
CA THR A 353 -23.64 -10.84 4.09
C THR A 353 -25.05 -11.07 3.59
N LEU A 354 -25.17 -11.39 2.30
CA LEU A 354 -26.44 -11.56 1.59
C LEU A 354 -26.63 -13.02 1.18
#